data_d12c7d4e899bddbd39300ec3bc02e10e
#
_entry.id   d12c7d4e899bddbd39300ec3bc02e10e
#
_cell.length_a   1.000
_cell.length_b   1.000
_cell.length_c   1.000
_cell.angle_alpha   90.00
_cell.angle_beta   90.00
_cell.angle_gamma   90.00
#
_symmetry.space_group_name_H-M   'P 1'
#
loop_
_entity.id
_entity.type
_entity.pdbx_description
1 polymer ?
#
loop_
_entity_poly.entity_id
_entity_poly.type
_entity_poly.pdbx_seq_one_letter_code
_entity_poly.pdbx_strand_id
1 'polypeptide(L)'
;MTISSLAIPVLGWLGAAASIAAYYLVSSKRFAPDSLRYHSLNVTSCILLALACASTGAWPSFLTNAIFIGVGCTMIWRVRDRLARRIMQVVRFFDVRRFRPRRARLARAR
;
A
#
# COMPACT_ATOMS: atom_id res chain seq x y z
N MET A 1 24.39 -14.19 24.38
CA MET A 1 23.40 -13.48 23.57
C MET A 1 22.86 -14.42 22.52
N THR A 2 21.59 -14.68 22.56
CA THR A 2 20.91 -15.48 21.55
C THR A 2 20.59 -14.63 20.30
N ILE A 3 20.50 -15.26 19.14
CA ILE A 3 20.16 -14.60 17.87
C ILE A 3 18.83 -13.84 18.00
N SER A 4 17.88 -14.37 18.76
CA SER A 4 16.59 -13.71 19.03
C SER A 4 16.73 -12.40 19.79
N SER A 5 17.71 -12.24 20.69
CA SER A 5 17.91 -11.02 21.47
C SER A 5 18.46 -9.85 20.63
N LEU A 6 19.13 -10.13 19.52
CA LEU A 6 19.59 -9.14 18.56
C LEU A 6 18.55 -8.89 17.44
N ALA A 7 17.80 -9.91 17.05
CA ALA A 7 16.81 -9.80 15.98
C ALA A 7 15.67 -8.83 16.34
N ILE A 8 15.19 -8.87 17.57
CA ILE A 8 14.06 -8.03 18.02
C ILE A 8 14.39 -6.54 17.97
N PRO A 9 15.51 -6.05 18.54
CA PRO A 9 15.92 -4.66 18.40
C PRO A 9 16.12 -4.24 16.94
N VAL A 10 16.73 -5.11 16.13
CA VAL A 10 16.93 -4.82 14.70
C VAL A 10 15.60 -4.66 13.96
N LEU A 11 14.63 -5.52 14.22
CA LEU A 11 13.28 -5.38 13.65
C LEU A 11 12.61 -4.07 14.06
N GLY A 12 12.74 -3.67 15.33
CA GLY A 12 12.21 -2.41 15.83
C GLY A 12 12.85 -1.19 15.14
N TRP A 13 14.17 -1.19 15.00
CA TRP A 13 14.88 -0.12 14.30
C TRP A 13 14.55 -0.07 12.80
N LEU A 14 14.44 -1.20 12.13
CA LEU A 14 14.01 -1.27 10.74
C LEU A 14 12.57 -0.75 10.57
N GLY A 15 11.67 -1.12 11.46
CA GLY A 15 10.30 -0.62 11.47
C GLY A 15 10.25 0.90 11.68
N ALA A 16 11.00 1.42 12.62
CA ALA A 16 11.10 2.87 12.88
C ALA A 16 11.66 3.60 11.65
N ALA A 17 12.75 3.11 11.06
CA ALA A 17 13.34 3.70 9.86
C ALA A 17 12.36 3.68 8.68
N ALA A 18 11.64 2.59 8.47
CA ALA A 18 10.63 2.48 7.43
C ALA A 18 9.46 3.45 7.63
N SER A 19 9.02 3.63 8.88
CA SER A 19 7.97 4.59 9.24
C SER A 19 8.40 6.03 8.95
N ILE A 20 9.61 6.40 9.35
CA ILE A 20 10.19 7.73 9.08
C ILE A 20 10.34 7.94 7.56
N ALA A 21 10.81 6.93 6.84
CA ALA A 21 10.95 6.99 5.39
C ALA A 21 9.59 7.18 4.69
N ALA A 22 8.56 6.47 5.12
CA ALA A 22 7.19 6.62 4.60
C ALA A 22 6.68 8.06 4.80
N TYR A 23 6.85 8.59 6.00
CA TYR A 23 6.47 9.96 6.33
C TYR A 23 7.23 10.98 5.47
N TYR A 24 8.53 10.81 5.33
CA TYR A 24 9.38 11.68 4.51
C TYR A 24 8.94 11.67 3.04
N LEU A 25 8.67 10.49 2.48
CA LEU A 25 8.27 10.34 1.08
C LEU A 25 6.92 11.01 0.79
N VAL A 26 5.98 10.94 1.72
CA VAL A 26 4.69 11.64 1.60
C VAL A 26 4.87 13.15 1.79
N SER A 27 5.64 13.57 2.77
CA SER A 27 5.90 14.99 3.07
C SER A 27 6.64 15.70 1.94
N SER A 28 7.55 15.01 1.26
CA SER A 28 8.27 15.53 0.09
C SER A 28 7.50 15.39 -1.23
N LYS A 29 6.25 14.94 -1.18
CA LYS A 29 5.38 14.73 -2.35
C LYS A 29 5.89 13.71 -3.36
N ARG A 30 6.82 12.87 -2.98
CA ARG A 30 7.30 11.76 -3.83
C ARG A 30 6.29 10.61 -3.88
N PHE A 31 5.60 10.37 -2.76
CA PHE A 31 4.50 9.43 -2.68
C PHE A 31 3.20 10.19 -2.43
N ALA A 32 2.15 9.84 -3.14
CA ALA A 32 0.81 10.33 -2.83
C ALA A 32 0.31 9.70 -1.52
N PRO A 33 -0.40 10.46 -0.66
CA PRO A 33 -0.96 9.91 0.57
C PRO A 33 -1.90 8.72 0.35
N ASP A 34 -2.54 8.67 -0.81
CA ASP A 34 -3.46 7.60 -1.22
C ASP A 34 -2.79 6.48 -2.00
N SER A 35 -1.45 6.49 -2.11
CA SER A 35 -0.75 5.52 -2.94
C SER A 35 -0.64 4.16 -2.24
N LEU A 36 -0.72 3.09 -3.03
CA LEU A 36 -0.48 1.73 -2.56
C LEU A 36 0.92 1.57 -1.96
N ARG A 37 1.92 2.25 -2.53
CA ARG A 37 3.31 2.24 -2.05
C ARG A 37 3.43 2.78 -0.63
N TYR A 38 2.79 3.92 -0.34
CA TYR A 38 2.78 4.52 0.99
C TYR A 38 2.12 3.60 2.01
N HIS A 39 0.93 3.11 1.71
CA HIS A 39 0.19 2.25 2.64
C HIS A 39 0.90 0.91 2.87
N SER A 40 1.49 0.32 1.84
CA SER A 40 2.27 -0.91 1.97
C SER A 40 3.50 -0.72 2.86
N LEU A 41 4.24 0.37 2.65
CA LEU A 41 5.41 0.70 3.46
C LEU A 41 5.01 0.96 4.91
N ASN A 42 3.94 1.71 5.13
CA ASN A 42 3.43 2.01 6.47
C ASN A 42 2.95 0.76 7.21
N VAL A 43 2.18 -0.10 6.55
CA VAL A 43 1.71 -1.37 7.15
C VAL A 43 2.89 -2.27 7.49
N THR A 44 3.86 -2.41 6.60
CA THR A 44 5.08 -3.19 6.85
C THR A 44 5.83 -2.66 8.07
N SER A 45 6.01 -1.34 8.18
CA SER A 45 6.69 -0.74 9.33
C SER A 45 5.92 -1.00 10.64
N CYS A 46 4.58 -0.88 10.61
CA CYS A 46 3.74 -1.14 11.78
C CYS A 46 3.79 -2.60 12.22
N ILE A 47 3.86 -3.55 11.29
CA ILE A 47 4.03 -4.98 11.61
C ILE A 47 5.37 -5.20 12.32
N LEU A 48 6.46 -4.66 11.81
CA LEU A 48 7.78 -4.79 12.42
C LEU A 48 7.80 -4.17 13.83
N LEU A 49 7.22 -2.97 13.98
CA LEU A 49 7.12 -2.31 15.29
C LEU A 49 6.22 -3.09 16.27
N ALA A 50 5.10 -3.62 15.80
CA ALA A 50 4.20 -4.42 16.63
C ALA A 50 4.89 -5.69 17.15
N LEU A 51 5.64 -6.38 16.30
CA LEU A 51 6.42 -7.55 16.69
C LEU A 51 7.48 -7.19 17.75
N ALA A 52 8.20 -6.10 17.56
CA ALA A 52 9.18 -5.61 18.53
C ALA A 52 8.50 -5.22 19.86
N CYS A 53 7.37 -4.53 19.82
CA CYS A 53 6.62 -4.14 21.01
C CYS A 53 6.05 -5.34 21.77
N ALA A 54 5.52 -6.34 21.08
CA ALA A 54 5.02 -7.56 21.70
C ALA A 54 6.13 -8.32 22.42
N SER A 55 7.33 -8.37 21.83
CA SER A 55 8.48 -9.06 22.38
C SER A 55 9.07 -8.37 23.62
N THR A 56 8.94 -7.05 23.71
CA THR A 56 9.46 -6.24 24.84
C THR A 56 8.40 -5.94 25.90
N GLY A 57 7.15 -6.37 25.69
CA GLY A 57 6.05 -6.10 26.62
C GLY A 57 5.48 -4.68 26.54
N ALA A 58 5.82 -3.91 25.51
CA ALA A 58 5.28 -2.58 25.30
C ALA A 58 3.86 -2.61 24.71
N TRP A 59 2.90 -3.05 25.50
CA TRP A 59 1.53 -3.31 25.07
C TRP A 59 0.79 -2.08 24.54
N PRO A 60 0.90 -0.87 25.14
CA PRO A 60 0.25 0.32 24.58
C PRO A 60 0.73 0.63 23.16
N SER A 61 2.04 0.54 22.91
CA SER A 61 2.62 0.76 21.58
C SER A 61 2.23 -0.37 20.60
N PHE A 62 2.16 -1.60 21.09
CA PHE A 62 1.65 -2.74 20.31
C PHE A 62 0.22 -2.48 19.81
N LEU A 63 -0.66 -2.06 20.71
CA LEU A 63 -2.04 -1.76 20.36
C LEU A 63 -2.15 -0.65 19.31
N THR A 64 -1.39 0.42 19.47
CA THR A 64 -1.34 1.54 18.51
C THR A 64 -0.92 1.05 17.13
N ASN A 65 0.14 0.27 17.04
CA ASN A 65 0.61 -0.28 15.76
C ASN A 65 -0.40 -1.26 15.16
N ALA A 66 -1.07 -2.08 15.97
CA ALA A 66 -2.11 -2.98 15.52
C ALA A 66 -3.30 -2.22 14.90
N ILE A 67 -3.71 -1.12 15.50
CA ILE A 67 -4.76 -0.24 14.95
C ILE A 67 -4.31 0.36 13.61
N PHE A 68 -3.09 0.85 13.50
CA PHE A 68 -2.56 1.38 12.24
C PHE A 68 -2.44 0.32 11.14
N ILE A 69 -2.12 -0.92 11.50
CA ILE A 69 -2.16 -2.05 10.55
C ILE A 69 -3.57 -2.23 10.00
N GLY A 70 -4.57 -2.25 10.86
CA GLY A 70 -5.97 -2.38 10.46
C GLY A 70 -6.43 -1.25 9.54
N VAL A 71 -6.12 -0.01 9.89
CA VAL A 71 -6.43 1.17 9.06
C VAL A 71 -5.69 1.09 7.72
N GLY A 72 -4.40 0.77 7.74
CA GLY A 72 -3.60 0.65 6.53
C GLY A 72 -4.09 -0.45 5.59
N CYS A 73 -4.47 -1.61 6.12
CA CYS A 73 -5.06 -2.70 5.34
C CYS A 73 -6.39 -2.28 4.68
N THR A 74 -7.23 -1.55 5.40
CA THR A 74 -8.49 -1.01 4.87
C THR A 74 -8.21 -0.04 3.71
N MET A 75 -7.22 0.83 3.86
CA MET A 75 -6.83 1.77 2.82
C MET A 75 -6.24 1.08 1.60
N ILE A 76 -5.41 0.07 1.78
CA ILE A 76 -4.86 -0.76 0.69
C ILE A 76 -6.00 -1.40 -0.10
N TRP A 77 -6.99 -1.95 0.59
CA TRP A 77 -8.15 -2.55 -0.06
C TRP A 77 -8.91 -1.53 -0.92
N ARG A 78 -9.16 -0.34 -0.38
CA ARG A 78 -9.85 0.73 -1.12
C ARG A 78 -9.07 1.21 -2.34
N VAL A 79 -7.76 1.40 -2.19
CA VAL A 79 -6.89 1.82 -3.29
C VAL A 79 -6.83 0.74 -4.37
N ARG A 80 -6.75 -0.53 -3.97
CA ARG A 80 -6.78 -1.65 -4.90
C ARG A 80 -8.06 -1.69 -5.72
N ASP A 81 -9.21 -1.49 -5.10
CA ASP A 81 -10.50 -1.44 -5.79
C ASP A 81 -10.58 -0.28 -6.78
N ARG A 82 -10.13 0.91 -6.38
CA ARG A 82 -10.09 2.07 -7.27
C ARG A 82 -9.17 1.83 -8.46
N LEU A 83 -8.00 1.23 -8.23
CA LEU A 83 -7.05 0.91 -9.28
C LEU A 83 -7.62 -0.11 -10.25
N ALA A 84 -8.27 -1.16 -9.76
CA ALA A 84 -8.94 -2.17 -10.58
C ALA A 84 -10.04 -1.56 -11.45
N ARG A 85 -10.85 -0.66 -10.89
CA ARG A 85 -11.88 0.07 -11.65
C ARG A 85 -11.28 0.97 -12.74
N ARG A 86 -10.21 1.68 -12.44
CA ARG A 86 -9.50 2.52 -13.43
C ARG A 86 -8.93 1.69 -14.56
N ILE A 87 -8.30 0.56 -14.26
CA ILE A 87 -7.76 -0.36 -15.26
C ILE A 87 -8.90 -0.91 -16.14
N MET A 88 -10.03 -1.31 -15.55
CA MET A 88 -11.19 -1.77 -16.29
C MET A 88 -11.78 -0.69 -17.22
N GLN A 89 -11.85 0.56 -16.76
CA GLN A 89 -12.32 1.68 -17.58
C GLN A 89 -11.39 1.92 -18.78
N VAL A 90 -10.07 1.88 -18.56
CA VAL A 90 -9.08 2.03 -19.63
C VAL A 90 -9.18 0.89 -20.62
N VAL A 91 -9.31 -0.35 -20.17
CA VAL A 91 -9.47 -1.53 -21.04
C VAL A 91 -10.75 -1.41 -21.85
N ARG A 92 -11.87 -1.04 -21.25
CA ARG A 92 -13.13 -0.80 -21.96
C ARG A 92 -13.02 0.31 -23.01
N PHE A 93 -12.32 1.39 -22.68
CA PHE A 93 -12.09 2.49 -23.62
C PHE A 93 -11.28 2.04 -24.84
N PHE A 94 -10.25 1.22 -24.65
CA PHE A 94 -9.46 0.64 -25.75
C PHE A 94 -10.27 -0.34 -26.58
N ASP A 95 -11.11 -1.15 -25.96
CA ASP A 95 -11.99 -2.09 -26.67
C ASP A 95 -13.01 -1.35 -27.54
N VAL A 96 -13.65 -0.33 -27.04
CA VAL A 96 -14.59 0.51 -27.81
C VAL A 96 -13.89 1.18 -29.00
N ARG A 97 -12.65 1.65 -28.81
CA ARG A 97 -11.85 2.21 -29.93
C ARG A 97 -11.49 1.15 -30.98
N ARG A 98 -11.23 -0.06 -30.54
CA ARG A 98 -10.87 -1.16 -31.45
C ARG A 98 -12.05 -1.63 -32.33
N PHE A 99 -13.26 -1.56 -31.80
CA PHE A 99 -14.48 -1.95 -32.54
C PHE A 99 -15.08 -0.84 -33.41
N ARG A 100 -14.83 0.42 -33.09
CA ARG A 100 -15.39 1.57 -33.81
C ARG A 100 -15.01 1.66 -35.30
N PRO A 101 -13.77 1.40 -35.71
CA PRO A 101 -13.41 1.52 -37.12
C PRO A 101 -14.05 0.45 -38.02
N ARG A 102 -14.38 -0.71 -37.46
CA ARG A 102 -14.98 -1.80 -38.24
C ARG A 102 -16.45 -1.53 -38.59
N ARG A 103 -17.21 -0.97 -37.63
CA ARG A 103 -18.62 -0.59 -37.87
C ARG A 103 -18.72 0.61 -38.83
N ALA A 104 -17.85 1.58 -38.72
CA ALA A 104 -17.81 2.73 -39.60
C ALA A 104 -17.45 2.35 -41.04
N ARG A 105 -16.57 1.35 -41.24
CA ARG A 105 -16.25 0.81 -42.57
C ARG A 105 -17.42 0.03 -43.21
N LEU A 106 -18.14 -0.75 -42.42
CA LEU A 106 -19.31 -1.50 -42.89
C LEU A 106 -20.47 -0.56 -43.21
N ALA A 107 -20.65 0.54 -42.49
CA ALA A 107 -21.68 1.53 -42.79
C ALA A 107 -21.36 2.36 -44.05
N ARG A 108 -20.07 2.55 -44.39
CA ARG A 108 -19.66 3.22 -45.65
C ARG A 108 -19.68 2.33 -46.88
N ALA A 109 -19.70 1.01 -46.69
CA ALA A 109 -19.74 0.04 -47.76
C ALA A 109 -21.16 -0.27 -48.26
N ARG A 110 -22.19 0.28 -47.64
CA ARG A 110 -23.58 0.24 -48.05
C ARG A 110 -23.99 1.55 -48.69
#